data_789aa57d5e9cef2b9cdd7d169c479ef9
#
_entry.id   789aa57d5e9cef2b9cdd7d169c479ef9
#
_cell.length_a   1.000
_cell.length_b   1.000
_cell.length_c   1.000
_cell.angle_alpha   90.00
_cell.angle_beta   90.00
_cell.angle_gamma   90.00
#
_symmetry.space_group_name_H-M   'P 1'
#
loop_
_entity.id
_entity.type
_entity.pdbx_description
1 polymer ?
#
loop_
_entity_poly.entity_id
_entity_poly.type
_entity_poly.pdbx_seq_one_letter_code
_entity_poly.pdbx_strand_id
1 'polypeptide(L)'
;VDARPRVAMFTPDDKEVWVSAEIGGTVKVINPVSKEVTHTIGFEIPGVNEESIQPVGVRHTNDGRYTFVALGPANRIAVIDQKTKKILKYLLVGQRVWQMALTPDEKTLLSTNGVSNDVSIIDVDKLKVQKSLKVGRFPWGVVISPES
;
A
#
# COMPACT_ATOMS: atom_id res chain seq x y z
N VAL A 1 5.11 5.18 -16.65
CA VAL A 1 4.39 5.40 -15.38
C VAL A 1 4.11 6.88 -15.19
N ASP A 2 3.19 7.20 -14.30
CA ASP A 2 2.76 8.57 -14.07
C ASP A 2 3.74 9.35 -13.16
N ALA A 3 3.42 10.61 -12.87
CA ALA A 3 4.31 11.54 -12.19
C ALA A 3 4.70 11.09 -10.77
N ARG A 4 5.97 11.22 -10.43
CA ARG A 4 6.61 10.91 -9.16
C ARG A 4 6.45 9.44 -8.74
N PRO A 5 7.05 8.49 -9.47
CA PRO A 5 7.06 7.09 -9.05
C PRO A 5 7.80 6.93 -7.71
N ARG A 6 7.28 6.06 -6.82
CA ARG A 6 7.81 5.91 -5.46
C ARG A 6 8.30 4.51 -5.14
N VAL A 7 7.50 3.51 -5.48
CA VAL A 7 7.82 2.12 -5.19
C VAL A 7 7.55 1.29 -6.43
N ALA A 8 8.48 0.40 -6.76
CA ALA A 8 8.30 -0.68 -7.71
C ALA A 8 8.42 -2.00 -6.96
N MET A 9 7.40 -2.83 -7.04
CA MET A 9 7.32 -4.10 -6.31
C MET A 9 6.90 -5.22 -7.25
N PHE A 10 7.71 -6.28 -7.32
CA PHE A 10 7.32 -7.50 -8.01
C PHE A 10 6.24 -8.27 -7.25
N THR A 11 5.32 -8.87 -7.98
CA THR A 11 4.45 -9.89 -7.40
C THR A 11 5.27 -11.12 -6.98
N PRO A 12 4.80 -11.93 -6.01
CA PRO A 12 5.54 -13.10 -5.54
C PRO A 12 5.89 -14.13 -6.62
N ASP A 13 5.14 -14.17 -7.71
CA ASP A 13 5.36 -15.05 -8.86
C ASP A 13 6.21 -14.41 -9.98
N ASP A 14 6.75 -13.21 -9.74
CA ASP A 14 7.57 -12.41 -10.65
C ASP A 14 6.92 -12.06 -12.01
N LYS A 15 5.60 -12.23 -12.13
CA LYS A 15 4.89 -11.97 -13.40
C LYS A 15 4.51 -10.53 -13.63
N GLU A 16 4.43 -9.74 -12.57
CA GLU A 16 4.03 -8.34 -12.63
C GLU A 16 4.93 -7.47 -11.77
N VAL A 17 5.11 -6.23 -12.20
CA VAL A 17 5.69 -5.15 -11.39
C VAL A 17 4.64 -4.08 -11.16
N TRP A 18 4.35 -3.78 -9.91
CA TRP A 18 3.41 -2.73 -9.54
C TRP A 18 4.19 -1.48 -9.15
N VAL A 19 3.90 -0.36 -9.81
CA VAL A 19 4.60 0.90 -9.60
C VAL A 19 3.61 1.97 -9.15
N SER A 20 3.81 2.47 -7.93
CA SER A 20 3.03 3.59 -7.41
C SER A 20 3.56 4.92 -7.95
N ALA A 21 2.65 5.83 -8.33
CA ALA A 21 2.96 7.18 -8.77
C ALA A 21 2.24 8.18 -7.84
N GLU A 22 3.01 8.84 -6.98
CA GLU A 22 2.48 9.66 -5.90
C GLU A 22 1.66 10.84 -6.41
N ILE A 23 2.22 11.64 -7.30
CA ILE A 23 1.52 12.81 -7.89
C ILE A 23 0.56 12.38 -8.99
N GLY A 24 0.88 11.30 -9.69
CA GLY A 24 -0.02 10.73 -10.70
C GLY A 24 -1.28 10.08 -10.14
N GLY A 25 -1.35 9.83 -8.83
CA GLY A 25 -2.54 9.28 -8.17
C GLY A 25 -2.88 7.85 -8.57
N THR A 26 -1.94 7.11 -9.17
CA THR A 26 -2.19 5.78 -9.75
C THR A 26 -1.19 4.73 -9.32
N VAL A 27 -1.55 3.47 -9.55
CA VAL A 27 -0.61 2.35 -9.59
C VAL A 27 -0.65 1.72 -10.98
N LYS A 28 0.51 1.61 -11.62
CA LYS A 28 0.67 0.91 -12.90
C LYS A 28 1.12 -0.53 -12.65
N VAL A 29 0.48 -1.46 -13.33
CA VAL A 29 0.90 -2.86 -13.39
C VAL A 29 1.60 -3.09 -14.71
N ILE A 30 2.81 -3.59 -14.65
CA ILE A 30 3.71 -3.74 -15.80
C ILE A 30 4.07 -5.21 -15.94
N ASN A 31 4.03 -5.72 -17.16
CA ASN A 31 4.62 -7.01 -17.49
C ASN A 31 6.14 -6.83 -17.63
N PRO A 32 6.98 -7.48 -16.79
CA PRO A 32 8.43 -7.27 -16.82
C PRO A 32 9.11 -7.82 -18.09
N VAL A 33 8.47 -8.74 -18.81
CA VAL A 33 9.01 -9.33 -20.04
C VAL A 33 8.72 -8.43 -21.24
N SER A 34 7.44 -8.10 -21.48
CA SER A 34 7.06 -7.22 -22.58
C SER A 34 7.34 -5.74 -22.31
N LYS A 35 7.53 -5.38 -21.04
CA LYS A 35 7.73 -3.98 -20.54
C LYS A 35 6.52 -3.08 -20.79
N GLU A 36 5.37 -3.66 -21.02
CA GLU A 36 4.12 -2.93 -21.27
C GLU A 36 3.31 -2.75 -19.98
N VAL A 37 2.60 -1.63 -19.88
CA VAL A 37 1.61 -1.41 -18.84
C VAL A 37 0.37 -2.21 -19.17
N THR A 38 0.04 -3.19 -18.34
CA THR A 38 -1.13 -4.07 -18.54
C THR A 38 -2.38 -3.52 -17.86
N HIS A 39 -2.22 -2.83 -16.71
CA HIS A 39 -3.33 -2.24 -15.95
C HIS A 39 -2.91 -0.90 -15.37
N THR A 40 -3.90 -0.02 -15.25
CA THR A 40 -3.80 1.22 -14.48
C THR A 40 -4.87 1.21 -13.41
N ILE A 41 -4.46 1.33 -12.15
CA ILE A 41 -5.35 1.36 -11.00
C ILE A 41 -5.41 2.79 -10.48
N GLY A 42 -6.57 3.42 -10.60
CA GLY A 42 -6.91 4.69 -9.96
C GLY A 42 -7.68 4.43 -8.67
N PHE A 43 -7.84 5.47 -7.87
CA PHE A 43 -8.51 5.39 -6.57
C PHE A 43 -9.56 6.47 -6.45
N GLU A 44 -10.74 6.10 -5.99
CA GLU A 44 -11.83 7.02 -5.67
C GLU A 44 -12.28 6.77 -4.25
N ILE A 45 -12.26 7.80 -3.43
CA ILE A 45 -12.66 7.73 -2.03
C ILE A 45 -13.69 8.83 -1.77
N PRO A 46 -14.94 8.49 -1.41
CA PRO A 46 -15.97 9.49 -1.14
C PRO A 46 -15.50 10.50 -0.08
N GLY A 47 -15.62 11.79 -0.41
CA GLY A 47 -15.24 12.89 0.49
C GLY A 47 -13.74 13.18 0.58
N VAL A 48 -12.90 12.54 -0.23
CA VAL A 48 -11.47 12.80 -0.32
C VAL A 48 -11.14 13.38 -1.69
N ASN A 49 -10.42 14.51 -1.71
CA ASN A 49 -9.97 15.12 -2.95
C ASN A 49 -8.94 14.23 -3.66
N GLU A 50 -9.01 14.13 -4.97
CA GLU A 50 -8.08 13.33 -5.78
C GLU A 50 -6.61 13.67 -5.51
N GLU A 51 -6.28 14.95 -5.39
CA GLU A 51 -4.93 15.45 -5.09
C GLU A 51 -4.36 14.95 -3.75
N SER A 52 -5.24 14.54 -2.82
CA SER A 52 -4.87 13.95 -1.55
C SER A 52 -4.62 12.43 -1.64
N ILE A 53 -4.98 11.81 -2.75
CA ILE A 53 -4.77 10.38 -2.98
C ILE A 53 -3.41 10.22 -3.65
N GLN A 54 -2.39 9.95 -2.83
CA GLN A 54 -0.99 9.90 -3.24
C GLN A 54 -0.39 8.52 -2.95
N PRO A 55 -0.45 7.57 -3.92
CA PRO A 55 0.07 6.23 -3.73
C PRO A 55 1.57 6.21 -3.47
N VAL A 56 2.02 5.54 -2.40
CA VAL A 56 3.42 5.43 -1.99
C VAL A 56 3.81 3.96 -1.80
N GLY A 57 3.63 3.41 -0.60
CA GLY A 57 4.00 2.03 -0.29
C GLY A 57 3.12 1.02 -1.02
N VAL A 58 3.73 -0.05 -1.49
CA VAL A 58 3.04 -1.21 -2.11
C VAL A 58 3.54 -2.47 -1.43
N ARG A 59 2.67 -3.37 -1.03
CA ARG A 59 3.01 -4.69 -0.48
C ARG A 59 2.04 -5.74 -1.00
N HIS A 60 2.59 -6.88 -1.41
CA HIS A 60 1.84 -8.05 -1.85
C HIS A 60 1.87 -9.12 -0.76
N THR A 61 0.77 -9.88 -0.63
CA THR A 61 0.80 -11.15 0.11
C THR A 61 1.40 -12.25 -0.76
N ASN A 62 2.18 -13.16 -0.17
CA ASN A 62 2.87 -14.23 -0.91
C ASN A 62 1.91 -15.24 -1.53
N ASP A 63 0.71 -15.38 -0.97
CA ASP A 63 -0.36 -16.22 -1.52
C ASP A 63 -1.05 -15.62 -2.75
N GLY A 64 -0.70 -14.40 -3.15
CA GLY A 64 -1.27 -13.70 -4.30
C GLY A 64 -2.70 -13.20 -4.11
N ARG A 65 -3.23 -13.18 -2.86
CA ARG A 65 -4.60 -12.68 -2.61
C ARG A 65 -4.67 -11.17 -2.67
N TYR A 66 -3.82 -10.49 -1.92
CA TYR A 66 -3.94 -9.05 -1.71
C TYR A 66 -2.71 -8.26 -2.13
N THR A 67 -2.97 -7.07 -2.61
CA THR A 67 -2.01 -5.98 -2.69
C THR A 67 -2.49 -4.83 -1.82
N PHE A 68 -1.63 -4.34 -0.95
CA PHE A 68 -1.88 -3.16 -0.12
C PHE A 68 -1.16 -1.95 -0.71
N VAL A 69 -1.85 -0.83 -0.83
CA VAL A 69 -1.29 0.43 -1.32
C VAL A 69 -1.57 1.55 -0.33
N ALA A 70 -0.50 2.16 0.19
CA ALA A 70 -0.60 3.33 1.05
C ALA A 70 -0.92 4.57 0.21
N LEU A 71 -1.96 5.32 0.57
CA LEU A 71 -2.49 6.45 -0.22
C LEU A 71 -2.14 7.83 0.35
N GLY A 72 -1.03 7.93 1.09
CA GLY A 72 -0.47 9.20 1.55
C GLY A 72 -1.45 10.06 2.35
N PRO A 73 -1.66 11.33 1.95
CA PRO A 73 -2.55 12.28 2.64
C PRO A 73 -4.02 11.85 2.70
N ALA A 74 -4.45 10.87 1.89
CA ALA A 74 -5.79 10.29 2.02
C ALA A 74 -5.99 9.50 3.31
N ASN A 75 -4.91 9.23 4.08
CA ASN A 75 -4.95 8.54 5.36
C ASN A 75 -5.58 7.14 5.27
N ARG A 76 -5.38 6.48 4.15
CA ARG A 76 -5.98 5.18 3.84
C ARG A 76 -4.97 4.24 3.22
N ILE A 77 -5.23 2.96 3.42
CA ILE A 77 -4.60 1.87 2.66
C ILE A 77 -5.68 1.25 1.78
N ALA A 78 -5.44 1.20 0.48
CA ALA A 78 -6.27 0.43 -0.43
C ALA A 78 -5.91 -1.06 -0.31
N VAL A 79 -6.93 -1.89 -0.19
CA VAL A 79 -6.82 -3.35 -0.31
C VAL A 79 -7.32 -3.73 -1.68
N ILE A 80 -6.46 -4.34 -2.47
CA ILE A 80 -6.71 -4.68 -3.87
C ILE A 80 -6.63 -6.20 -4.01
N ASP A 81 -7.59 -6.79 -4.69
CA ASP A 81 -7.49 -8.17 -5.15
C ASP A 81 -6.36 -8.24 -6.20
N GLN A 82 -5.30 -8.97 -5.88
CA GLN A 82 -4.10 -8.99 -6.73
C GLN A 82 -4.39 -9.56 -8.11
N LYS A 83 -5.28 -10.54 -8.21
CA LYS A 83 -5.61 -11.22 -9.45
C LYS A 83 -6.51 -10.37 -10.36
N THR A 84 -7.58 -9.82 -9.80
CA THR A 84 -8.59 -9.07 -10.57
C THR A 84 -8.28 -7.58 -10.69
N LYS A 85 -7.30 -7.06 -9.92
CA LYS A 85 -6.93 -5.64 -9.82
C LYS A 85 -8.06 -4.74 -9.27
N LYS A 86 -9.11 -5.33 -8.70
CA LYS A 86 -10.23 -4.60 -8.12
C LYS A 86 -9.94 -4.16 -6.69
N ILE A 87 -10.30 -2.92 -6.37
CA ILE A 87 -10.25 -2.42 -5.00
C ILE A 87 -11.37 -3.08 -4.21
N LEU A 88 -11.00 -3.76 -3.13
CA LEU A 88 -11.93 -4.44 -2.24
C LEU A 88 -12.39 -3.54 -1.10
N LYS A 89 -11.47 -2.72 -0.58
CA LYS A 89 -11.71 -1.95 0.64
C LYS A 89 -10.67 -0.84 0.79
N TYR A 90 -11.04 0.22 1.51
CA TYR A 90 -10.12 1.21 2.04
C TYR A 90 -10.07 1.10 3.57
N LEU A 91 -8.87 1.01 4.13
CA LEU A 91 -8.64 0.98 5.58
C LEU A 91 -8.20 2.35 6.05
N LEU A 92 -8.95 2.96 6.96
CA LEU A 92 -8.58 4.22 7.59
C LEU A 92 -7.45 3.96 8.59
N VAL A 93 -6.33 4.64 8.41
CA VAL A 93 -5.15 4.59 9.28
C VAL A 93 -4.81 5.98 9.82
N GLY A 94 -3.64 6.16 10.41
CA GLY A 94 -3.19 7.47 10.85
C GLY A 94 -2.88 8.43 9.69
N GLN A 95 -2.48 9.66 10.03
CA GLN A 95 -2.32 10.73 9.06
C GLN A 95 -1.02 10.58 8.25
N ARG A 96 -1.14 10.71 6.94
CA ARG A 96 -0.11 10.64 5.93
C ARG A 96 0.64 9.31 6.00
N VAL A 97 -0.05 8.25 5.59
CA VAL A 97 0.53 6.90 5.52
C VAL A 97 1.58 6.82 4.40
N TRP A 98 2.76 6.25 4.72
CA TRP A 98 3.88 6.17 3.80
C TRP A 98 4.21 4.74 3.37
N GLN A 99 4.76 3.96 4.29
CA GLN A 99 5.27 2.63 4.03
C GLN A 99 4.56 1.59 4.90
N MET A 100 4.73 0.34 4.48
CA MET A 100 4.10 -0.80 5.13
C MET A 100 5.07 -1.97 5.16
N ALA A 101 4.88 -2.88 6.11
CA ALA A 101 5.55 -4.17 6.16
C ALA A 101 4.58 -5.25 6.65
N LEU A 102 4.66 -6.43 6.04
CA LEU A 102 3.95 -7.64 6.48
C LEU A 102 4.82 -8.44 7.42
N THR A 103 4.21 -9.03 8.45
CA THR A 103 4.87 -10.05 9.28
C THR A 103 5.21 -11.28 8.44
N PRO A 104 6.21 -12.10 8.84
CA PRO A 104 6.57 -13.31 8.09
C PRO A 104 5.40 -14.30 7.88
N ASP A 105 4.48 -14.37 8.84
CA ASP A 105 3.25 -15.17 8.75
C ASP A 105 2.14 -14.50 7.96
N GLU A 106 2.36 -13.24 7.51
CA GLU A 106 1.43 -12.39 6.76
C GLU A 106 0.07 -12.16 7.43
N LYS A 107 -0.05 -12.40 8.73
CA LYS A 107 -1.28 -12.13 9.49
C LYS A 107 -1.41 -10.66 9.92
N THR A 108 -0.30 -9.95 9.96
CA THR A 108 -0.27 -8.55 10.40
C THR A 108 0.43 -7.68 9.36
N LEU A 109 -0.20 -6.57 9.04
CA LEU A 109 0.39 -5.48 8.26
C LEU A 109 0.61 -4.29 9.18
N LEU A 110 1.82 -3.74 9.16
CA LEU A 110 2.15 -2.48 9.83
C LEU A 110 2.21 -1.34 8.81
N SER A 111 1.70 -0.16 9.17
CA SER A 111 1.85 1.05 8.35
C SER A 111 2.40 2.20 9.16
N THR A 112 3.32 2.97 8.57
CA THR A 112 3.84 4.20 9.17
C THR A 112 2.96 5.38 8.79
N ASN A 113 2.58 6.19 9.79
CA ASN A 113 1.72 7.36 9.61
C ASN A 113 2.51 8.60 10.02
N GLY A 114 3.12 9.27 9.02
CA GLY A 114 4.17 10.27 9.23
C GLY A 114 3.71 11.52 9.94
N VAL A 115 2.48 11.98 9.77
CA VAL A 115 1.98 13.21 10.40
C VAL A 115 1.38 12.95 11.78
N SER A 116 0.72 11.82 11.97
CA SER A 116 0.16 11.45 13.29
C SER A 116 1.19 10.81 14.23
N ASN A 117 2.42 10.53 13.77
CA ASN A 117 3.52 9.97 14.58
C ASN A 117 3.15 8.63 15.22
N ASP A 118 2.55 7.76 14.46
CA ASP A 118 2.14 6.44 14.91
C ASP A 118 2.32 5.37 13.83
N VAL A 119 2.16 4.14 14.25
CA VAL A 119 2.12 2.96 13.39
C VAL A 119 0.77 2.28 13.59
N SER A 120 0.05 2.03 12.52
CA SER A 120 -1.18 1.25 12.57
C SER A 120 -0.88 -0.24 12.42
N ILE A 121 -1.55 -1.04 13.24
CA ILE A 121 -1.51 -2.51 13.22
C ILE A 121 -2.80 -3.01 12.60
N ILE A 122 -2.68 -3.76 11.52
CA ILE A 122 -3.80 -4.21 10.70
C ILE A 122 -3.82 -5.74 10.68
N ASP A 123 -4.98 -6.30 10.96
CA ASP A 123 -5.29 -7.73 10.81
C ASP A 123 -5.53 -8.01 9.32
N VAL A 124 -4.69 -8.82 8.71
CA VAL A 124 -4.76 -9.12 7.27
C VAL A 124 -5.93 -10.05 6.94
N ASP A 125 -6.23 -11.01 7.80
CA ASP A 125 -7.32 -11.96 7.55
C ASP A 125 -8.70 -11.28 7.63
N LYS A 126 -8.85 -10.35 8.58
CA LYS A 126 -10.10 -9.59 8.77
C LYS A 126 -10.16 -8.30 7.94
N LEU A 127 -9.07 -7.90 7.33
CA LEU A 127 -8.91 -6.61 6.66
C LEU A 127 -9.40 -5.46 7.56
N LYS A 128 -8.85 -5.38 8.76
CA LYS A 128 -9.28 -4.42 9.78
C LYS A 128 -8.09 -3.84 10.56
N VAL A 129 -8.13 -2.52 10.76
CA VAL A 129 -7.20 -1.84 11.68
C VAL A 129 -7.56 -2.23 13.12
N GLN A 130 -6.60 -2.79 13.84
CA GLN A 130 -6.77 -3.20 15.23
C GLN A 130 -6.49 -2.05 16.19
N LYS A 131 -5.37 -1.36 16.00
CA LYS A 131 -4.93 -0.24 16.84
C LYS A 131 -3.82 0.54 16.15
N SER A 132 -3.52 1.73 16.69
CA SER A 132 -2.34 2.51 16.37
C SER A 132 -1.48 2.73 17.61
N LEU A 133 -0.18 2.66 17.44
CA LEU A 133 0.81 2.84 18.49
C LEU A 133 1.64 4.09 18.21
N LYS A 134 1.76 4.98 19.19
CA LYS A 134 2.65 6.13 19.12
C LYS A 134 4.10 5.68 18.99
N VAL A 135 4.83 6.35 18.10
CA VAL A 135 6.26 6.14 17.87
C VAL A 135 6.97 7.51 17.84
N GLY A 136 8.21 7.53 17.36
CA GLY A 136 8.94 8.77 17.14
C GLY A 136 8.29 9.69 16.10
N ARG A 137 8.81 10.91 15.97
CA ARG A 137 8.27 11.91 15.03
C ARG A 137 8.56 11.52 13.58
N PHE A 138 7.57 11.72 12.73
CA PHE A 138 7.63 11.52 11.29
C PHE A 138 8.14 10.12 10.87
N PRO A 139 7.54 9.02 11.36
CA PRO A 139 7.92 7.68 10.94
C PRO A 139 7.73 7.55 9.43
N TRP A 140 8.81 7.17 8.74
CA TRP A 140 8.84 7.02 7.29
C TRP A 140 8.69 5.58 6.85
N GLY A 141 9.53 4.72 7.37
CA GLY A 141 9.62 3.32 7.00
C GLY A 141 9.42 2.39 8.18
N VAL A 142 9.10 1.15 7.89
CA VAL A 142 9.00 0.05 8.85
C VAL A 142 9.57 -1.21 8.23
N VAL A 143 10.30 -1.95 9.03
CA VAL A 143 10.80 -3.29 8.70
C VAL A 143 10.44 -4.24 9.83
N ILE A 144 10.30 -5.50 9.50
CA ILE A 144 10.00 -6.56 10.45
C ILE A 144 11.15 -7.56 10.40
N SER A 145 11.63 -7.98 11.57
CA SER A 145 12.64 -9.03 11.64
C SER A 145 12.08 -10.33 11.04
N PRO A 146 12.86 -11.04 10.23
CA PRO A 146 12.43 -12.34 9.68
C PRO A 146 12.22 -13.41 10.76
N GLU A 147 12.75 -13.19 11.96
CA GLU A 147 12.63 -14.08 13.11
C GLU A 147 11.48 -13.70 14.06
N SER A 148 10.69 -12.68 13.72
CA SER A 148 9.61 -12.18 14.57
C SER A 148 8.27 -12.87 14.30
#